data_3e9dddc5d05c4208980084ad5ae0a8ae
#
_entry.id   3e9dddc5d05c4208980084ad5ae0a8ae
#
_cell.length_a   1.000
_cell.length_b   1.000
_cell.length_c   1.000
_cell.angle_alpha   90.00
_cell.angle_beta   90.00
_cell.angle_gamma   90.00
#
_symmetry.space_group_name_H-M   'P 1'
#
loop_
_entity.id
_entity.type
_entity.pdbx_description
1 polymer ?
#
loop_
_entity_poly.entity_id
_entity_poly.type
_entity_poly.pdbx_seq_one_letter_code
_entity_poly.pdbx_strand_id
1 'polypeptide(L)'
;MKFIKKACLTLLSVASVSGAYAGGMLTNTNQNIAFLRNPAREAAIGIDGVYSNPAGVAFLNDGMHLSLNWQAAFQTRTVFTTSPFLDHTLSGENKTKRYKGNAQVPFIPSIQAAYNTGKWSFQFNFAISGGGGTCEFDKGLGSFESTLGGMATGVAGLINQFNQMPGLPASMALPTVNSYDMEGYMQGKQYYFGFTLGTAYKVTDNFSVYGGIRALYGTAKYQARISDIIVNGNQHLNQYVDGLTSKLGQLGQLGITLPPAVTEQLAAVDAYKNGVDLESDQTGFGIAPIIGVDWKLGTFNFAGKYEFRTRMSMKNKSNLAQAGMMSAVEQFVDGTSVREDSPALLALGAQWSVLPNVRINAGYHHFYDKQSKKAGNKQELLSGGTNEYLGGVEWNTTEKVTVSAGLQVTRYGLTDAYMSDISFVTNSTSFGFGCKYKVNENVSLQAAYFKTFYDKYKTQDGMNEFTRSNDVIGVGCDIEF
;
A
#
# COMPACT_ATOMS: atom_id res chain seq x y z
N MET A 1 8.16 -9.32 29.31
CA MET A 1 8.78 -8.01 29.00
C MET A 1 9.08 -7.79 27.52
N LYS A 2 9.89 -8.60 26.80
CA LYS A 2 10.11 -8.45 25.35
C LYS A 2 8.85 -8.61 24.48
N PHE A 3 7.87 -9.40 24.91
CA PHE A 3 6.62 -9.66 24.19
C PHE A 3 5.69 -8.47 24.22
N ILE A 4 5.51 -7.79 25.37
CA ILE A 4 4.65 -6.61 25.53
C ILE A 4 5.25 -5.41 24.79
N LYS A 5 6.58 -5.20 24.85
CA LYS A 5 7.22 -4.16 24.01
C LYS A 5 7.05 -4.43 22.52
N LYS A 6 7.10 -5.70 22.08
CA LYS A 6 6.79 -6.06 20.70
C LYS A 6 5.31 -5.88 20.36
N ALA A 7 4.39 -6.26 21.25
CA ALA A 7 2.95 -6.09 21.04
C ALA A 7 2.56 -4.60 20.96
N CYS A 8 3.07 -3.73 21.85
CA CYS A 8 2.86 -2.29 21.77
C CYS A 8 3.49 -1.66 20.52
N LEU A 9 4.66 -2.14 20.06
CA LEU A 9 5.28 -1.68 18.80
C LEU A 9 4.50 -2.17 17.55
N THR A 10 3.77 -3.30 17.65
CA THR A 10 3.03 -3.85 16.51
C THR A 10 1.70 -3.13 16.28
N LEU A 11 1.09 -2.55 17.32
CA LEU A 11 -0.18 -1.84 17.19
C LEU A 11 -0.14 -0.62 16.27
N LEU A 12 1.02 -0.05 16.05
CA LEU A 12 1.11 1.28 15.44
C LEU A 12 2.17 1.43 14.35
N SER A 13 2.74 0.33 13.84
CA SER A 13 3.34 0.36 12.52
C SER A 13 2.23 0.50 11.46
N VAL A 14 1.47 1.59 11.49
CA VAL A 14 0.58 1.99 10.40
C VAL A 14 1.48 2.34 9.22
N ALA A 15 2.00 1.31 8.58
CA ALA A 15 2.66 1.46 7.32
C ALA A 15 1.57 1.56 6.25
N SER A 16 1.74 2.51 5.38
CA SER A 16 1.02 2.78 4.14
C SER A 16 0.08 1.66 3.71
N VAL A 17 -1.22 1.90 3.77
CA VAL A 17 -2.21 1.12 3.05
C VAL A 17 -1.91 1.32 1.57
N SER A 18 -1.08 0.45 1.02
CA SER A 18 -0.71 0.52 -0.39
C SER A 18 -1.96 0.30 -1.23
N GLY A 19 -2.21 1.26 -2.10
CA GLY A 19 -3.37 1.29 -2.96
C GLY A 19 -3.53 0.09 -3.91
N ALA A 20 -4.61 0.11 -4.63
CA ALA A 20 -5.25 -0.97 -5.35
C ALA A 20 -4.57 -1.45 -6.65
N TYR A 21 -3.27 -1.25 -6.88
CA TYR A 21 -2.69 -1.45 -8.20
C TYR A 21 -1.59 -2.50 -8.27
N ALA A 22 -1.50 -3.16 -9.42
CA ALA A 22 -0.32 -3.88 -9.84
C ALA A 22 0.77 -2.83 -10.14
N GLY A 23 1.93 -3.00 -9.55
CA GLY A 23 3.07 -2.07 -9.60
C GLY A 23 3.98 -2.34 -8.41
N GLY A 24 5.07 -1.63 -8.29
CA GLY A 24 5.91 -1.62 -7.09
C GLY A 24 5.07 -1.42 -5.83
N MET A 25 5.63 -1.55 -4.65
CA MET A 25 4.86 -1.57 -3.38
C MET A 25 3.88 -0.41 -3.24
N LEU A 26 4.18 0.75 -3.82
CA LEU A 26 3.34 1.96 -3.81
C LEU A 26 3.19 2.60 -5.19
N THR A 27 3.98 2.19 -6.20
CA THR A 27 4.03 2.83 -7.51
C THR A 27 3.01 2.22 -8.45
N ASN A 28 2.20 3.06 -9.10
CA ASN A 28 1.23 2.65 -10.11
C ASN A 28 1.82 2.85 -11.52
N THR A 29 1.88 1.78 -12.31
CA THR A 29 2.32 1.80 -13.70
C THR A 29 1.17 1.83 -14.70
N ASN A 30 -0.05 1.51 -14.26
CA ASN A 30 -1.27 1.49 -15.07
C ASN A 30 -1.85 2.90 -15.30
N GLN A 31 -1.05 3.82 -15.81
CA GLN A 31 -1.47 5.23 -15.95
C GLN A 31 -2.24 5.54 -17.26
N ASN A 32 -2.50 4.53 -18.09
CA ASN A 32 -3.26 4.67 -19.34
C ASN A 32 -4.06 3.40 -19.61
N ILE A 33 -5.14 3.49 -20.38
CA ILE A 33 -5.98 2.34 -20.74
C ILE A 33 -5.24 1.37 -21.65
N ALA A 34 -4.26 1.83 -22.42
CA ALA A 34 -3.40 0.97 -23.23
C ALA A 34 -2.64 -0.05 -22.35
N PHE A 35 -2.21 0.35 -21.14
CA PHE A 35 -1.61 -0.57 -20.17
C PHE A 35 -2.62 -1.64 -19.70
N LEU A 36 -3.85 -1.25 -19.38
CA LEU A 36 -4.87 -2.22 -18.95
C LEU A 36 -5.19 -3.24 -20.04
N ARG A 37 -5.10 -2.86 -21.32
CA ARG A 37 -5.29 -3.77 -22.44
C ARG A 37 -4.08 -4.69 -22.68
N ASN A 38 -2.88 -4.14 -22.52
CA ASN A 38 -1.60 -4.80 -22.77
C ASN A 38 -0.54 -4.14 -21.88
N PRO A 39 -0.15 -4.75 -20.73
CA PRO A 39 0.74 -4.09 -19.78
C PRO A 39 2.19 -3.90 -20.28
N ALA A 40 2.63 -4.65 -21.30
CA ALA A 40 3.98 -4.49 -21.86
C ALA A 40 4.03 -3.29 -22.83
N ARG A 41 4.12 -2.08 -22.28
CA ARG A 41 4.08 -0.81 -23.04
C ARG A 41 5.46 -0.12 -23.19
N GLU A 42 6.50 -0.67 -22.60
CA GLU A 42 7.82 -0.02 -22.43
C GLU A 42 8.50 0.31 -23.77
N ALA A 43 8.23 -0.47 -24.83
CA ALA A 43 8.71 -0.22 -26.19
C ALA A 43 7.60 0.10 -27.20
N ALA A 44 6.37 0.27 -26.75
CA ALA A 44 5.27 0.66 -27.64
C ALA A 44 5.35 2.15 -27.98
N ILE A 45 5.11 2.49 -29.24
CA ILE A 45 5.05 3.88 -29.71
C ILE A 45 3.59 4.31 -29.76
N GLY A 46 3.21 5.21 -28.90
CA GLY A 46 1.84 5.75 -28.75
C GLY A 46 1.83 6.91 -27.78
N ILE A 47 0.69 7.59 -27.61
CA ILE A 47 0.55 8.70 -26.66
C ILE A 47 0.69 8.22 -25.19
N ASP A 48 0.32 6.99 -24.89
CA ASP A 48 0.58 6.35 -23.60
C ASP A 48 2.08 6.25 -23.25
N GLY A 49 2.94 6.31 -24.28
CA GLY A 49 4.39 6.40 -24.14
C GLY A 49 4.89 7.59 -23.33
N VAL A 50 4.13 8.67 -23.23
CA VAL A 50 4.47 9.81 -22.35
C VAL A 50 4.77 9.36 -20.92
N TYR A 51 4.16 8.26 -20.46
CA TYR A 51 4.53 7.60 -19.22
C TYR A 51 5.46 6.39 -19.46
N SER A 52 5.08 5.43 -20.32
CA SER A 52 5.76 4.12 -20.43
C SER A 52 7.05 4.18 -21.23
N ASN A 53 7.07 4.87 -22.36
CA ASN A 53 8.19 4.98 -23.32
C ASN A 53 8.34 6.43 -23.82
N PRO A 54 8.76 7.38 -22.97
CA PRO A 54 8.72 8.80 -23.33
C PRO A 54 9.67 9.18 -24.49
N ALA A 55 10.76 8.44 -24.70
CA ALA A 55 11.63 8.65 -25.85
C ALA A 55 10.93 8.26 -27.18
N GLY A 56 10.13 7.16 -27.16
CA GLY A 56 9.41 6.69 -28.33
C GLY A 56 8.30 7.64 -28.82
N VAL A 57 7.78 8.51 -27.96
CA VAL A 57 6.76 9.52 -28.33
C VAL A 57 7.27 10.48 -29.40
N ALA A 58 8.59 10.73 -29.47
CA ALA A 58 9.19 11.55 -30.51
C ALA A 58 9.00 10.99 -31.93
N PHE A 59 8.62 9.71 -32.06
CA PHE A 59 8.34 9.08 -33.36
C PHE A 59 6.86 9.16 -33.78
N LEU A 60 5.97 9.76 -32.99
CA LEU A 60 4.64 10.11 -33.43
C LEU A 60 4.71 11.24 -34.47
N ASN A 61 3.63 11.44 -35.22
CA ASN A 61 3.51 12.52 -36.18
C ASN A 61 3.69 13.90 -35.52
N ASP A 62 4.07 14.89 -36.31
CA ASP A 62 4.07 16.27 -35.85
C ASP A 62 2.63 16.70 -35.51
N GLY A 63 2.45 17.53 -34.49
CA GLY A 63 1.16 18.00 -34.01
C GLY A 63 0.96 17.76 -32.51
N MET A 64 -0.24 18.01 -32.06
CA MET A 64 -0.65 17.80 -30.67
C MET A 64 -1.31 16.43 -30.50
N HIS A 65 -0.86 15.68 -29.51
CA HIS A 65 -1.42 14.40 -29.10
C HIS A 65 -1.91 14.50 -27.66
N LEU A 66 -3.12 14.02 -27.39
CA LEU A 66 -3.77 14.06 -26.08
C LEU A 66 -4.41 12.71 -25.78
N SER A 67 -4.23 12.19 -24.57
CA SER A 67 -4.96 11.02 -24.06
C SER A 67 -5.60 11.36 -22.73
N LEU A 68 -6.91 11.15 -22.66
CA LEU A 68 -7.73 11.33 -21.44
C LEU A 68 -8.22 9.95 -20.99
N ASN A 69 -7.98 9.60 -19.73
CA ASN A 69 -8.28 8.28 -19.23
C ASN A 69 -9.02 8.33 -17.91
N TRP A 70 -9.92 7.38 -17.73
CA TRP A 70 -10.61 7.11 -16.49
C TRP A 70 -10.55 5.61 -16.18
N GLN A 71 -10.25 5.29 -14.91
CA GLN A 71 -10.25 3.93 -14.41
C GLN A 71 -11.07 3.86 -13.13
N ALA A 72 -11.66 2.69 -12.87
CA ALA A 72 -12.26 2.34 -11.60
C ALA A 72 -11.65 1.02 -11.11
N ALA A 73 -11.28 0.98 -9.83
CA ALA A 73 -10.65 -0.19 -9.22
C ALA A 73 -11.45 -0.68 -8.02
N PHE A 74 -11.58 -2.01 -7.93
CA PHE A 74 -12.29 -2.72 -6.86
C PHE A 74 -11.34 -3.74 -6.25
N GLN A 75 -10.97 -3.52 -5.00
CA GLN A 75 -10.02 -4.38 -4.30
C GLN A 75 -10.57 -4.87 -2.98
N THR A 76 -10.21 -6.10 -2.61
CA THR A 76 -10.34 -6.60 -1.25
C THR A 76 -8.96 -6.96 -0.69
N ARG A 77 -8.81 -6.79 0.61
CA ARG A 77 -7.64 -7.20 1.39
C ARG A 77 -8.13 -8.08 2.52
N THR A 78 -7.59 -9.27 2.64
CA THR A 78 -8.01 -10.22 3.68
C THR A 78 -6.80 -10.71 4.44
N VAL A 79 -6.91 -10.67 5.76
CA VAL A 79 -5.93 -11.22 6.69
C VAL A 79 -6.62 -12.29 7.52
N PHE A 80 -6.02 -13.47 7.58
CA PHE A 80 -6.39 -14.48 8.56
C PHE A 80 -5.31 -14.45 9.64
N THR A 81 -5.69 -14.09 10.86
CA THR A 81 -4.81 -14.07 12.02
C THR A 81 -5.13 -15.25 12.91
N THR A 82 -4.11 -15.99 13.30
CA THR A 82 -4.19 -17.10 14.27
C THR A 82 -3.46 -16.69 15.54
N SER A 83 -4.16 -16.69 16.67
CA SER A 83 -3.59 -16.30 17.95
C SER A 83 -4.38 -16.91 19.10
N PRO A 84 -3.75 -17.22 20.26
CA PRO A 84 -4.45 -17.65 21.46
C PRO A 84 -5.20 -16.49 22.16
N PHE A 85 -5.09 -15.27 21.64
CA PHE A 85 -5.66 -14.06 22.21
C PHE A 85 -6.86 -13.53 21.42
N LEU A 86 -7.44 -14.34 20.52
CA LEU A 86 -8.61 -13.96 19.73
C LEU A 86 -9.90 -14.50 20.36
N ASP A 87 -11.05 -14.02 19.85
CA ASP A 87 -12.41 -14.41 20.23
C ASP A 87 -12.77 -14.13 21.68
N HIS A 88 -12.23 -13.04 22.22
CA HIS A 88 -12.65 -12.47 23.51
C HIS A 88 -12.48 -13.39 24.72
N THR A 89 -11.86 -14.59 24.54
CA THR A 89 -11.59 -15.55 25.62
C THR A 89 -10.10 -15.62 25.93
N LEU A 90 -9.77 -15.91 27.19
CA LEU A 90 -8.39 -16.11 27.66
C LEU A 90 -8.06 -17.59 27.79
N SER A 91 -8.60 -18.45 26.91
CA SER A 91 -8.45 -19.90 26.97
C SER A 91 -7.02 -20.38 26.66
N GLY A 92 -6.23 -19.54 26.01
CA GLY A 92 -4.87 -19.90 25.56
C GLY A 92 -4.83 -20.81 24.32
N GLU A 93 -5.98 -21.18 23.77
CA GLU A 93 -6.09 -21.96 22.53
C GLU A 93 -5.95 -21.07 21.29
N ASN A 94 -5.18 -21.52 20.32
CA ASN A 94 -5.06 -20.82 19.03
C ASN A 94 -6.38 -20.86 18.28
N LYS A 95 -6.86 -19.67 17.92
CA LYS A 95 -8.04 -19.48 17.05
C LYS A 95 -7.66 -18.68 15.85
N THR A 96 -8.33 -18.93 14.73
CA THR A 96 -8.12 -18.20 13.47
C THR A 96 -9.34 -17.33 13.17
N LYS A 97 -9.11 -16.03 13.00
CA LYS A 97 -10.14 -15.06 12.64
C LYS A 97 -9.80 -14.35 11.34
N ARG A 98 -10.84 -14.05 10.57
CA ARG A 98 -10.74 -13.39 9.28
C ARG A 98 -11.08 -11.91 9.40
N TYR A 99 -10.15 -11.06 8.96
CA TYR A 99 -10.33 -9.61 8.83
C TYR A 99 -10.34 -9.25 7.35
N LYS A 100 -11.41 -8.58 6.89
CA LYS A 100 -11.58 -8.22 5.49
C LYS A 100 -11.69 -6.71 5.35
N GLY A 101 -10.77 -6.11 4.61
CA GLY A 101 -10.81 -4.72 4.19
C GLY A 101 -11.31 -4.61 2.74
N ASN A 102 -12.13 -3.61 2.47
CA ASN A 102 -12.60 -3.27 1.15
C ASN A 102 -11.98 -1.95 0.71
N ALA A 103 -11.51 -1.90 -0.54
CA ALA A 103 -11.03 -0.68 -1.15
C ALA A 103 -11.71 -0.48 -2.51
N GLN A 104 -12.42 0.62 -2.66
CA GLN A 104 -13.09 0.99 -3.90
C GLN A 104 -12.61 2.37 -4.33
N VAL A 105 -12.22 2.49 -5.59
CA VAL A 105 -11.76 3.74 -6.18
C VAL A 105 -12.48 3.94 -7.49
N PRO A 106 -13.66 4.57 -7.47
CA PRO A 106 -14.50 4.68 -8.67
C PRO A 106 -13.95 5.68 -9.70
N PHE A 107 -13.01 6.54 -9.32
CA PHE A 107 -12.49 7.58 -10.19
C PHE A 107 -10.98 7.75 -10.08
N ILE A 108 -10.26 7.33 -11.12
CA ILE A 108 -8.80 7.41 -11.24
C ILE A 108 -8.51 8.04 -12.60
N PRO A 109 -8.34 9.37 -12.65
CA PRO A 109 -8.06 10.06 -13.89
C PRO A 109 -6.58 9.99 -14.23
N SER A 110 -6.28 10.06 -15.54
CA SER A 110 -4.95 10.40 -16.02
C SER A 110 -5.02 11.16 -17.36
N ILE A 111 -3.98 11.96 -17.59
CA ILE A 111 -3.84 12.79 -18.80
C ILE A 111 -2.41 12.61 -19.30
N GLN A 112 -2.27 12.26 -20.59
CA GLN A 112 -1.01 12.30 -21.31
C GLN A 112 -1.14 13.28 -22.46
N ALA A 113 -0.18 14.17 -22.63
CA ALA A 113 -0.14 15.13 -23.73
C ALA A 113 1.28 15.20 -24.31
N ALA A 114 1.36 15.36 -25.61
CA ALA A 114 2.62 15.58 -26.32
C ALA A 114 2.42 16.56 -27.48
N TYR A 115 3.38 17.44 -27.68
CA TYR A 115 3.49 18.30 -28.85
C TYR A 115 4.77 17.97 -29.59
N ASN A 116 4.62 17.40 -30.78
CA ASN A 116 5.71 17.01 -31.64
C ASN A 116 5.94 18.06 -32.73
N THR A 117 7.20 18.43 -32.95
CA THR A 117 7.59 19.35 -34.02
C THR A 117 9.01 19.02 -34.50
N GLY A 118 9.15 18.55 -35.72
CA GLY A 118 10.40 18.12 -36.31
C GLY A 118 11.09 17.02 -35.52
N LYS A 119 12.18 17.34 -34.82
CA LYS A 119 12.92 16.37 -33.98
C LYS A 119 12.53 16.39 -32.51
N TRP A 120 11.69 17.31 -32.08
CA TRP A 120 11.37 17.56 -30.68
C TRP A 120 9.98 17.05 -30.32
N SER A 121 9.85 16.49 -29.12
CA SER A 121 8.58 16.14 -28.49
C SER A 121 8.54 16.71 -27.06
N PHE A 122 7.64 17.63 -26.80
CA PHE A 122 7.38 18.21 -25.49
C PHE A 122 6.22 17.48 -24.83
N GLN A 123 6.41 16.96 -23.62
CA GLN A 123 5.51 15.99 -23.03
C GLN A 123 5.06 16.39 -21.64
N PHE A 124 3.79 16.09 -21.34
CA PHE A 124 3.18 16.25 -20.04
C PHE A 124 2.39 14.99 -19.66
N ASN A 125 2.54 14.53 -18.41
CA ASN A 125 1.71 13.47 -17.83
C ASN A 125 1.21 13.90 -16.46
N PHE A 126 -0.07 13.69 -16.23
CA PHE A 126 -0.70 13.72 -14.92
C PHE A 126 -1.35 12.38 -14.64
N ALA A 127 -1.05 11.78 -13.48
CA ALA A 127 -1.70 10.54 -13.03
C ALA A 127 -1.58 10.36 -11.52
N ILE A 128 -2.36 9.44 -10.98
CA ILE A 128 -2.17 8.91 -9.63
C ILE A 128 -1.03 7.89 -9.70
N SER A 129 0.19 8.37 -9.42
CA SER A 129 1.44 7.62 -9.57
C SER A 129 1.70 6.64 -8.43
N GLY A 130 0.88 6.66 -7.38
CA GLY A 130 1.01 5.75 -6.24
C GLY A 130 -0.17 5.85 -5.28
N GLY A 131 -0.40 4.78 -4.53
CA GLY A 131 -1.59 4.69 -3.70
C GLY A 131 -2.85 4.55 -4.55
N GLY A 132 -3.94 5.16 -4.19
CA GLY A 132 -5.15 5.28 -5.02
C GLY A 132 -6.40 4.69 -4.40
N GLY A 133 -6.67 4.96 -3.11
CA GLY A 133 -7.93 4.57 -2.53
C GLY A 133 -7.96 4.62 -1.02
N THR A 134 -9.15 4.40 -0.50
CA THR A 134 -9.42 4.19 0.91
C THR A 134 -9.61 2.69 1.13
N CYS A 135 -8.92 2.11 2.09
CA CYS A 135 -9.14 0.74 2.54
C CYS A 135 -9.66 0.78 3.98
N GLU A 136 -10.78 0.12 4.22
CA GLU A 136 -11.44 0.10 5.52
C GLU A 136 -11.57 -1.33 6.03
N PHE A 137 -11.28 -1.52 7.32
CA PHE A 137 -11.50 -2.72 8.10
C PHE A 137 -12.47 -2.36 9.23
N ASP A 138 -13.76 -2.60 9.00
CA ASP A 138 -14.86 -2.20 9.90
C ASP A 138 -14.82 -2.91 11.27
N LYS A 139 -14.07 -4.01 11.36
CA LYS A 139 -13.90 -4.81 12.58
C LYS A 139 -12.46 -4.75 13.12
N GLY A 140 -11.72 -3.72 12.73
CA GLY A 140 -10.30 -3.60 13.08
C GLY A 140 -9.44 -4.70 12.48
N LEU A 141 -8.37 -5.02 13.15
CA LEU A 141 -7.32 -5.95 12.71
C LEU A 141 -7.00 -6.99 13.79
N GLY A 142 -6.44 -8.12 13.37
CA GLY A 142 -6.02 -9.18 14.27
C GLY A 142 -4.95 -8.75 15.28
N SER A 143 -4.08 -7.82 14.88
CA SER A 143 -3.10 -7.21 15.78
C SER A 143 -3.75 -6.42 16.93
N PHE A 144 -4.88 -5.74 16.67
CA PHE A 144 -5.61 -4.97 17.71
C PHE A 144 -6.16 -5.91 18.78
N GLU A 145 -6.89 -6.93 18.32
CA GLU A 145 -7.50 -7.93 19.20
C GLU A 145 -6.45 -8.76 19.95
N SER A 146 -5.41 -9.24 19.24
CA SER A 146 -4.32 -10.01 19.87
C SER A 146 -3.55 -9.21 20.91
N THR A 147 -3.41 -7.91 20.74
CA THR A 147 -2.72 -7.06 21.72
C THR A 147 -3.54 -6.92 23.00
N LEU A 148 -4.84 -6.59 22.89
CA LEU A 148 -5.69 -6.48 24.08
C LEU A 148 -5.85 -7.81 24.78
N GLY A 149 -6.08 -8.91 24.06
CA GLY A 149 -6.15 -10.24 24.64
C GLY A 149 -4.85 -10.68 25.33
N GLY A 150 -3.69 -10.33 24.74
CA GLY A 150 -2.39 -10.55 25.36
C GLY A 150 -2.19 -9.75 26.65
N MET A 151 -2.61 -8.48 26.65
CA MET A 151 -2.61 -7.65 27.86
C MET A 151 -3.51 -8.23 28.95
N ALA A 152 -4.77 -8.57 28.58
CA ALA A 152 -5.74 -9.14 29.49
C ALA A 152 -5.23 -10.45 30.11
N THR A 153 -4.62 -11.32 29.30
CA THR A 153 -4.00 -12.57 29.77
C THR A 153 -2.81 -12.32 30.72
N GLY A 154 -1.96 -11.34 30.40
CA GLY A 154 -0.85 -10.94 31.24
C GLY A 154 -1.30 -10.43 32.61
N VAL A 155 -2.30 -9.55 32.62
CA VAL A 155 -2.90 -9.02 33.89
C VAL A 155 -3.55 -10.14 34.68
N ALA A 156 -4.34 -11.00 34.03
CA ALA A 156 -4.98 -12.14 34.72
C ALA A 156 -3.95 -13.05 35.37
N GLY A 157 -2.87 -13.37 34.67
CA GLY A 157 -1.77 -14.20 35.20
C GLY A 157 -1.10 -13.59 36.43
N LEU A 158 -0.77 -12.29 36.38
CA LEU A 158 -0.16 -11.58 37.50
C LEU A 158 -1.11 -11.45 38.71
N ILE A 159 -2.38 -11.14 38.49
CA ILE A 159 -3.38 -11.06 39.54
C ILE A 159 -3.57 -12.43 40.18
N ASN A 160 -3.62 -13.51 39.40
CA ASN A 160 -3.75 -14.86 39.93
C ASN A 160 -2.52 -15.24 40.80
N GLN A 161 -1.30 -14.89 40.38
CA GLN A 161 -0.10 -15.09 41.20
C GLN A 161 -0.15 -14.29 42.50
N PHE A 162 -0.60 -13.02 42.45
CA PHE A 162 -0.76 -12.20 43.64
C PHE A 162 -1.81 -12.79 44.60
N ASN A 163 -2.97 -13.21 44.08
CA ASN A 163 -4.05 -13.77 44.86
C ASN A 163 -3.69 -15.11 45.55
N GLN A 164 -2.66 -15.80 45.06
CA GLN A 164 -2.14 -17.04 45.63
C GLN A 164 -0.99 -16.83 46.64
N MET A 165 -0.64 -15.57 46.97
CA MET A 165 0.42 -15.29 47.95
C MET A 165 0.02 -15.80 49.33
N PRO A 166 0.92 -16.54 50.00
CA PRO A 166 0.67 -17.02 51.37
C PRO A 166 0.38 -15.87 52.34
N GLY A 167 -0.70 -16.00 53.11
CA GLY A 167 -1.08 -15.01 54.13
C GLY A 167 -1.90 -13.82 53.60
N LEU A 168 -2.23 -13.79 52.30
CA LEU A 168 -3.10 -12.75 51.74
C LEU A 168 -4.56 -13.01 52.19
N PRO A 169 -5.24 -12.06 52.92
CA PRO A 169 -6.64 -12.20 53.28
C PRO A 169 -7.51 -12.25 51.99
N ALA A 170 -8.55 -13.09 52.01
CA ALA A 170 -9.47 -13.19 50.86
C ALA A 170 -10.14 -11.85 50.50
N SER A 171 -10.35 -10.96 51.46
CA SER A 171 -10.89 -9.59 51.27
C SER A 171 -9.92 -8.69 50.46
N MET A 172 -8.66 -9.04 50.41
CA MET A 172 -7.60 -8.31 49.69
C MET A 172 -7.34 -8.88 48.29
N ALA A 173 -8.00 -9.96 47.90
CA ALA A 173 -7.87 -10.53 46.57
C ALA A 173 -8.28 -9.51 45.51
N LEU A 174 -7.47 -9.43 44.43
CA LEU A 174 -7.72 -8.55 43.31
C LEU A 174 -8.68 -9.23 42.33
N PRO A 175 -9.57 -8.47 41.67
CA PRO A 175 -10.46 -9.01 40.63
C PRO A 175 -9.60 -9.45 39.41
N THR A 176 -9.80 -10.66 38.93
CA THR A 176 -9.12 -11.19 37.76
C THR A 176 -9.91 -10.87 36.48
N VAL A 177 -9.21 -10.91 35.33
CA VAL A 177 -9.81 -10.82 34.00
C VAL A 177 -9.98 -12.22 33.46
N ASN A 178 -11.19 -12.59 33.05
CA ASN A 178 -11.51 -13.90 32.47
C ASN A 178 -11.93 -13.83 30.99
N SER A 179 -12.38 -12.65 30.56
CA SER A 179 -12.78 -12.36 29.19
C SER A 179 -12.62 -10.88 28.88
N TYR A 180 -12.55 -10.53 27.63
CA TYR A 180 -12.57 -9.16 27.13
C TYR A 180 -13.42 -9.05 25.87
N ASP A 181 -13.88 -7.86 25.54
CA ASP A 181 -14.53 -7.51 24.29
C ASP A 181 -14.06 -6.13 23.85
N MET A 182 -14.11 -5.83 22.55
CA MET A 182 -13.69 -4.56 21.99
C MET A 182 -14.32 -4.29 20.63
N GLU A 183 -14.49 -3.03 20.31
CA GLU A 183 -14.74 -2.59 18.95
C GLU A 183 -13.44 -2.08 18.33
N GLY A 184 -13.15 -2.55 17.11
CA GLY A 184 -11.98 -2.15 16.34
C GLY A 184 -12.36 -1.54 15.00
N TYR A 185 -11.65 -0.49 14.61
CA TYR A 185 -11.77 0.13 13.28
C TYR A 185 -10.40 0.53 12.74
N MET A 186 -10.17 0.31 11.44
CA MET A 186 -8.96 0.78 10.77
C MET A 186 -9.30 1.29 9.37
N GLN A 187 -8.86 2.50 9.06
CA GLN A 187 -8.93 3.07 7.73
C GLN A 187 -7.56 3.63 7.33
N GLY A 188 -7.17 3.36 6.09
CA GLY A 188 -6.03 4.00 5.46
C GLY A 188 -6.38 4.51 4.07
N LYS A 189 -5.97 5.73 3.77
CA LYS A 189 -6.14 6.37 2.46
C LYS A 189 -4.83 7.02 2.06
N GLN A 190 -4.39 6.79 0.81
CA GLN A 190 -3.14 7.37 0.32
C GLN A 190 -3.22 7.64 -1.18
N TYR A 191 -2.75 8.83 -1.59
CA TYR A 191 -2.63 9.22 -2.99
C TYR A 191 -1.30 9.91 -3.25
N TYR A 192 -0.65 9.54 -4.33
CA TYR A 192 0.47 10.26 -4.91
C TYR A 192 0.10 10.80 -6.28
N PHE A 193 -0.14 12.10 -6.35
CA PHE A 193 -0.41 12.82 -7.59
C PHE A 193 0.91 13.12 -8.28
N GLY A 194 1.11 12.53 -9.46
CA GLY A 194 2.33 12.68 -10.25
C GLY A 194 2.12 13.64 -11.41
N PHE A 195 2.96 14.65 -11.50
CA PHE A 195 3.04 15.60 -12.61
C PHE A 195 4.40 15.43 -13.26
N THR A 196 4.44 15.01 -14.52
CA THR A 196 5.68 14.81 -15.26
C THR A 196 5.75 15.78 -16.42
N LEU A 197 6.87 16.47 -16.54
CA LEU A 197 7.24 17.29 -17.69
C LEU A 197 8.55 16.81 -18.26
N GLY A 198 8.64 16.71 -19.57
CA GLY A 198 9.88 16.30 -20.21
C GLY A 198 9.89 16.54 -21.69
N THR A 199 11.04 16.26 -22.28
CA THR A 199 11.28 16.47 -23.71
C THR A 199 12.03 15.29 -24.27
N ALA A 200 11.56 14.77 -25.41
CA ALA A 200 12.32 13.81 -26.20
C ALA A 200 12.90 14.48 -27.45
N TYR A 201 14.02 13.94 -27.91
CA TYR A 201 14.72 14.41 -29.10
C TYR A 201 15.07 13.23 -30.02
N LYS A 202 14.63 13.29 -31.27
CA LYS A 202 15.03 12.37 -32.34
C LYS A 202 16.49 12.68 -32.74
N VAL A 203 17.42 11.89 -32.25
CA VAL A 203 18.85 12.01 -32.66
C VAL A 203 19.00 11.61 -34.12
N THR A 204 18.38 10.46 -34.47
CA THR A 204 18.24 9.96 -35.83
C THR A 204 16.80 9.53 -36.09
N ASP A 205 16.48 9.09 -37.31
CA ASP A 205 15.12 8.57 -37.64
C ASP A 205 14.76 7.29 -36.86
N ASN A 206 15.78 6.63 -36.28
CA ASN A 206 15.64 5.36 -35.59
C ASN A 206 15.97 5.42 -34.09
N PHE A 207 16.57 6.52 -33.60
CA PHE A 207 17.01 6.64 -32.23
C PHE A 207 16.62 7.96 -31.62
N SER A 208 16.02 7.90 -30.44
CA SER A 208 15.62 9.05 -29.64
C SER A 208 16.04 8.93 -28.19
N VAL A 209 16.16 10.08 -27.54
CA VAL A 209 16.49 10.21 -26.11
C VAL A 209 15.45 11.08 -25.44
N TYR A 210 15.27 10.88 -24.12
CA TYR A 210 14.33 11.64 -23.32
C TYR A 210 14.97 12.11 -22.02
N GLY A 211 14.63 13.33 -21.60
CA GLY A 211 14.91 13.88 -20.29
C GLY A 211 13.69 14.58 -19.71
N GLY A 212 13.39 14.31 -18.47
CA GLY A 212 12.22 14.90 -17.80
C GLY A 212 12.34 14.89 -16.29
N ILE A 213 11.35 15.48 -15.65
CA ILE A 213 11.20 15.51 -14.19
C ILE A 213 9.79 15.14 -13.80
N ARG A 214 9.63 14.41 -12.69
CA ARG A 214 8.35 14.15 -12.05
C ARG A 214 8.28 14.84 -10.70
N ALA A 215 7.26 15.65 -10.49
CA ALA A 215 6.85 16.14 -9.18
C ALA A 215 5.78 15.20 -8.61
N LEU A 216 5.95 14.76 -7.36
CA LEU A 216 4.97 13.99 -6.60
C LEU A 216 4.42 14.84 -5.47
N TYR A 217 3.10 14.95 -5.38
CA TYR A 217 2.40 15.46 -4.22
C TYR A 217 1.67 14.30 -3.53
N GLY A 218 2.11 14.00 -2.31
CA GLY A 218 1.57 12.90 -1.50
C GLY A 218 0.56 13.40 -0.49
N THR A 219 -0.56 12.69 -0.36
CA THR A 219 -1.52 12.85 0.73
C THR A 219 -1.83 11.49 1.31
N ALA A 220 -1.93 11.40 2.64
CA ALA A 220 -2.41 10.21 3.32
C ALA A 220 -3.29 10.58 4.51
N LYS A 221 -4.25 9.72 4.81
CA LYS A 221 -5.09 9.79 6.01
C LYS A 221 -5.14 8.42 6.65
N TYR A 222 -4.92 8.38 7.95
CA TYR A 222 -4.99 7.16 8.74
C TYR A 222 -5.92 7.37 9.92
N GLN A 223 -6.77 6.39 10.16
CA GLN A 223 -7.63 6.33 11.33
C GLN A 223 -7.52 4.94 11.94
N ALA A 224 -7.26 4.87 13.24
CA ALA A 224 -7.25 3.62 13.99
C ALA A 224 -7.99 3.83 15.29
N ARG A 225 -9.00 3.02 15.54
CA ARG A 225 -9.80 3.10 16.76
C ARG A 225 -9.91 1.73 17.40
N ILE A 226 -9.74 1.73 18.71
CA ILE A 226 -10.10 0.64 19.60
C ILE A 226 -10.98 1.28 20.68
N SER A 227 -12.24 0.86 20.77
CA SER A 227 -13.22 1.44 21.71
C SER A 227 -14.03 0.34 22.38
N ASP A 228 -14.89 0.75 23.31
CA ASP A 228 -15.81 -0.11 24.03
C ASP A 228 -15.16 -1.37 24.59
N ILE A 229 -13.99 -1.17 25.23
CA ILE A 229 -13.26 -2.28 25.83
C ILE A 229 -13.98 -2.69 27.11
N ILE A 230 -14.55 -3.90 27.10
CA ILE A 230 -15.31 -4.50 28.18
C ILE A 230 -14.52 -5.72 28.69
N VAL A 231 -14.40 -5.86 29.99
CA VAL A 231 -13.83 -7.03 30.65
C VAL A 231 -14.91 -7.75 31.47
N ASN A 232 -14.77 -9.07 31.56
CA ASN A 232 -15.71 -9.94 32.31
C ASN A 232 -17.19 -9.80 31.89
N GLY A 233 -17.42 -9.38 30.62
CA GLY A 233 -18.74 -9.31 30.01
C GLY A 233 -19.60 -8.09 30.38
N ASN A 234 -19.25 -7.31 31.38
CA ASN A 234 -20.10 -6.23 31.86
C ASN A 234 -19.40 -5.00 32.47
N GLN A 235 -18.07 -4.97 32.49
CA GLN A 235 -17.32 -3.88 33.11
C GLN A 235 -16.42 -3.20 32.08
N HIS A 236 -16.57 -1.89 31.88
CA HIS A 236 -15.65 -1.14 31.06
C HIS A 236 -14.21 -1.17 31.62
N LEU A 237 -13.22 -1.24 30.77
CA LEU A 237 -11.81 -1.36 31.14
C LEU A 237 -11.36 -0.22 32.06
N ASN A 238 -11.79 1.02 31.80
CA ASN A 238 -11.45 2.15 32.66
C ASN A 238 -11.96 1.97 34.10
N GLN A 239 -13.20 1.51 34.29
CA GLN A 239 -13.78 1.24 35.63
C GLN A 239 -13.04 0.10 36.32
N TYR A 240 -12.67 -0.95 35.57
CA TYR A 240 -11.87 -2.06 36.10
C TYR A 240 -10.49 -1.59 36.56
N VAL A 241 -9.76 -0.81 35.74
CA VAL A 241 -8.43 -0.29 36.06
C VAL A 241 -8.47 0.67 37.26
N ASP A 242 -9.44 1.56 37.29
CA ASP A 242 -9.61 2.52 38.41
C ASP A 242 -9.92 1.78 39.72
N GLY A 243 -10.80 0.75 39.68
CA GLY A 243 -11.11 -0.11 40.81
C GLY A 243 -9.88 -0.90 41.28
N LEU A 244 -9.09 -1.42 40.35
CA LEU A 244 -7.85 -2.14 40.67
C LEU A 244 -6.82 -1.20 41.31
N THR A 245 -6.62 -0.01 40.75
CA THR A 245 -5.72 1.02 41.29
C THR A 245 -6.09 1.42 42.72
N SER A 246 -7.40 1.59 42.99
CA SER A 246 -7.90 1.91 44.34
C SER A 246 -7.55 0.79 45.34
N LYS A 247 -7.79 -0.47 44.99
CA LYS A 247 -7.43 -1.62 45.84
C LYS A 247 -5.92 -1.70 46.07
N LEU A 248 -5.12 -1.46 45.07
CA LEU A 248 -3.66 -1.44 45.19
C LEU A 248 -3.18 -0.32 46.13
N GLY A 249 -3.80 0.85 46.10
CA GLY A 249 -3.54 1.92 47.05
C GLY A 249 -3.82 1.49 48.49
N GLN A 250 -4.92 0.76 48.74
CA GLN A 250 -5.24 0.20 50.07
C GLN A 250 -4.20 -0.84 50.55
N LEU A 251 -3.74 -1.71 49.64
CA LEU A 251 -2.68 -2.69 49.94
C LEU A 251 -1.37 -2.00 50.31
N GLY A 252 -0.99 -0.95 49.59
CA GLY A 252 0.19 -0.12 49.89
C GLY A 252 0.13 0.52 51.30
N GLN A 253 -1.04 0.97 51.75
CA GLN A 253 -1.24 1.51 53.08
C GLN A 253 -1.06 0.45 54.19
N LEU A 254 -1.26 -0.83 53.84
CA LEU A 254 -1.01 -1.97 54.75
C LEU A 254 0.42 -2.49 54.66
N GLY A 255 1.31 -1.80 53.91
CA GLY A 255 2.72 -2.19 53.76
C GLY A 255 2.94 -3.35 52.78
N ILE A 256 1.94 -3.75 52.01
CA ILE A 256 2.06 -4.79 50.99
C ILE A 256 2.56 -4.15 49.68
N THR A 257 3.80 -4.45 49.32
CA THR A 257 4.43 -3.96 48.08
C THR A 257 4.18 -4.94 46.93
N LEU A 258 3.74 -4.40 45.79
CA LEU A 258 3.57 -5.19 44.58
C LEU A 258 4.93 -5.51 43.92
N PRO A 259 5.05 -6.68 43.30
CA PRO A 259 6.20 -6.95 42.42
C PRO A 259 6.25 -5.90 41.28
N PRO A 260 7.44 -5.40 40.91
CA PRO A 260 7.61 -4.40 39.83
C PRO A 260 6.94 -4.81 38.52
N ALA A 261 6.93 -6.11 38.18
CA ALA A 261 6.28 -6.63 36.99
C ALA A 261 4.77 -6.36 36.96
N VAL A 262 4.09 -6.38 38.11
CA VAL A 262 2.64 -6.06 38.23
C VAL A 262 2.42 -4.59 37.94
N THR A 263 3.24 -3.71 38.49
CA THR A 263 3.13 -2.28 38.33
C THR A 263 3.38 -1.86 36.86
N GLU A 264 4.39 -2.45 36.21
CA GLU A 264 4.67 -2.20 34.79
C GLU A 264 3.52 -2.66 33.88
N GLN A 265 2.93 -3.82 34.17
CA GLN A 265 1.83 -4.37 33.38
C GLN A 265 0.56 -3.51 33.54
N LEU A 266 0.28 -3.06 34.76
CA LEU A 266 -0.85 -2.19 35.04
C LEU A 266 -0.70 -0.84 34.37
N ALA A 267 0.48 -0.24 34.36
CA ALA A 267 0.75 0.99 33.64
C ALA A 267 0.52 0.82 32.11
N ALA A 268 0.87 -0.35 31.56
CA ALA A 268 0.60 -0.67 30.17
C ALA A 268 -0.91 -0.75 29.88
N VAL A 269 -1.70 -1.36 30.76
CA VAL A 269 -3.17 -1.44 30.61
C VAL A 269 -3.84 -0.09 30.86
N ASP A 270 -3.35 0.69 31.83
CA ASP A 270 -3.84 2.04 32.11
C ASP A 270 -3.73 2.95 30.87
N ALA A 271 -2.67 2.79 30.09
CA ALA A 271 -2.49 3.51 28.83
C ALA A 271 -3.59 3.22 27.78
N TYR A 272 -4.24 2.06 27.87
CA TYR A 272 -5.33 1.63 26.97
C TYR A 272 -6.71 1.70 27.59
N LYS A 273 -6.87 2.09 28.85
CA LYS A 273 -8.15 2.01 29.56
C LYS A 273 -9.31 2.79 28.92
N ASN A 274 -9.01 3.82 28.16
CA ASN A 274 -9.98 4.61 27.40
C ASN A 274 -9.96 4.27 25.89
N GLY A 275 -9.32 3.16 25.51
CA GLY A 275 -9.17 2.76 24.12
C GLY A 275 -8.07 3.51 23.37
N VAL A 276 -8.15 3.48 22.04
CA VAL A 276 -7.26 4.21 21.12
C VAL A 276 -8.11 4.98 20.14
N ASP A 277 -7.81 6.23 19.90
CA ASP A 277 -8.39 7.03 18.83
C ASP A 277 -7.27 7.85 18.17
N LEU A 278 -6.79 7.36 17.04
CA LEU A 278 -5.79 8.00 16.23
C LEU A 278 -6.40 8.48 14.93
N GLU A 279 -6.24 9.76 14.64
CA GLU A 279 -6.46 10.33 13.33
C GLU A 279 -5.21 11.10 12.89
N SER A 280 -4.68 10.79 11.71
CA SER A 280 -3.49 11.45 11.16
C SER A 280 -3.69 11.77 9.69
N ASP A 281 -3.57 13.04 9.34
CA ASP A 281 -3.43 13.52 7.97
C ASP A 281 -1.96 13.77 7.68
N GLN A 282 -1.51 13.34 6.50
CA GLN A 282 -0.13 13.53 6.07
C GLN A 282 -0.08 14.16 4.69
N THR A 283 0.86 15.09 4.50
CA THR A 283 1.14 15.69 3.19
C THR A 283 2.63 15.76 2.95
N GLY A 284 3.04 15.56 1.70
CA GLY A 284 4.44 15.60 1.31
C GLY A 284 4.63 15.95 -0.16
N PHE A 285 5.85 16.34 -0.50
CA PHE A 285 6.24 16.69 -1.85
C PHE A 285 7.64 16.17 -2.15
N GLY A 286 7.85 15.76 -3.41
CA GLY A 286 9.16 15.33 -3.87
C GLY A 286 9.29 15.46 -5.38
N ILE A 287 10.54 15.46 -5.86
CA ILE A 287 10.87 15.56 -7.29
C ILE A 287 11.88 14.48 -7.63
N ALA A 288 11.76 13.88 -8.82
CA ALA A 288 12.72 12.96 -9.37
C ALA A 288 12.96 13.21 -10.86
N PRO A 289 14.20 13.14 -11.34
CA PRO A 289 14.53 13.10 -12.76
C PRO A 289 14.04 11.79 -13.41
N ILE A 290 13.85 11.85 -14.73
CA ILE A 290 13.55 10.68 -15.58
C ILE A 290 14.42 10.81 -16.83
N ILE A 291 15.03 9.70 -17.24
CA ILE A 291 15.75 9.60 -18.51
C ILE A 291 15.22 8.40 -19.29
N GLY A 292 15.29 8.47 -20.62
CA GLY A 292 14.83 7.39 -21.47
C GLY A 292 15.52 7.36 -22.83
N VAL A 293 15.48 6.20 -23.46
CA VAL A 293 15.97 5.98 -24.81
C VAL A 293 14.99 5.07 -25.56
N ASP A 294 14.89 5.25 -26.87
CA ASP A 294 14.13 4.38 -27.76
C ASP A 294 14.90 4.15 -29.05
N TRP A 295 14.93 2.91 -29.51
CA TRP A 295 15.67 2.51 -30.70
C TRP A 295 14.86 1.56 -31.57
N LYS A 296 14.51 2.04 -32.78
CA LYS A 296 13.83 1.27 -33.83
C LYS A 296 14.86 0.53 -34.69
N LEU A 297 14.71 -0.79 -34.81
CA LEU A 297 15.58 -1.63 -35.59
C LEU A 297 14.78 -2.58 -36.50
N GLY A 298 14.48 -2.14 -37.71
CA GLY A 298 13.63 -2.87 -38.65
C GLY A 298 12.23 -3.10 -38.09
N THR A 299 11.87 -4.36 -37.88
CA THR A 299 10.58 -4.75 -37.29
C THR A 299 10.56 -4.75 -35.74
N PHE A 300 11.69 -4.47 -35.13
CA PHE A 300 11.84 -4.38 -33.67
C PHE A 300 11.90 -2.93 -33.21
N ASN A 301 11.40 -2.71 -32.01
CA ASN A 301 11.63 -1.51 -31.21
C ASN A 301 12.11 -1.90 -29.82
N PHE A 302 13.16 -1.25 -29.32
CA PHE A 302 13.72 -1.43 -28.00
C PHE A 302 13.69 -0.12 -27.26
N ALA A 303 13.29 -0.15 -25.97
CA ALA A 303 13.30 1.06 -25.18
C ALA A 303 13.72 0.79 -23.74
N GLY A 304 14.23 1.84 -23.11
CA GLY A 304 14.60 1.83 -21.71
C GLY A 304 14.29 3.18 -21.05
N LYS A 305 13.76 3.12 -19.83
CA LYS A 305 13.48 4.28 -19.02
C LYS A 305 14.02 4.06 -17.60
N TYR A 306 14.62 5.09 -17.03
CA TYR A 306 15.01 5.10 -15.64
C TYR A 306 14.41 6.32 -14.93
N GLU A 307 13.57 6.04 -13.94
CA GLU A 307 13.04 7.05 -13.01
C GLU A 307 13.88 7.01 -11.73
N PHE A 308 14.44 8.14 -11.36
CA PHE A 308 15.19 8.22 -10.11
C PHE A 308 14.27 8.18 -8.91
N ARG A 309 14.80 7.78 -7.74
CA ARG A 309 14.07 7.77 -6.49
C ARG A 309 13.54 9.16 -6.14
N THR A 310 12.26 9.29 -5.90
CA THR A 310 11.68 10.50 -5.33
C THR A 310 11.87 10.49 -3.82
N ARG A 311 12.69 11.40 -3.32
CA ARG A 311 12.81 11.61 -1.88
C ARG A 311 11.62 12.43 -1.40
N MET A 312 10.84 11.87 -0.46
CA MET A 312 9.66 12.53 0.06
C MET A 312 9.59 12.38 1.59
N SER A 313 9.22 13.46 2.25
CA SER A 313 8.90 13.48 3.69
C SER A 313 7.44 13.88 3.84
N MET A 314 6.66 13.08 4.53
CA MET A 314 5.25 13.32 4.81
C MET A 314 5.15 13.98 6.18
N LYS A 315 4.60 15.19 6.23
CA LYS A 315 4.37 15.93 7.48
C LYS A 315 3.05 15.52 8.10
N ASN A 316 3.08 15.17 9.38
CA ASN A 316 1.92 14.79 10.17
C ASN A 316 1.13 16.01 10.64
N LYS A 317 -0.19 15.90 10.50
CA LYS A 317 -1.18 16.67 11.23
C LYS A 317 -2.08 15.66 11.93
N SER A 318 -1.83 15.42 13.21
CA SER A 318 -2.42 14.30 13.91
C SER A 318 -3.18 14.77 15.14
N ASN A 319 -4.30 14.08 15.41
CA ASN A 319 -5.00 14.12 16.68
C ASN A 319 -4.86 12.74 17.32
N LEU A 320 -4.24 12.70 18.51
CA LEU A 320 -4.10 11.50 19.30
C LEU A 320 -4.70 11.79 20.66
N ALA A 321 -5.83 11.17 20.96
CA ALA A 321 -6.61 11.46 22.17
C ALA A 321 -5.90 11.08 23.49
N GLN A 322 -4.71 10.40 23.43
CA GLN A 322 -4.07 9.87 24.64
C GLN A 322 -2.54 10.06 24.62
N ALA A 323 -2.03 10.90 25.50
CA ALA A 323 -0.61 11.19 25.66
C ALA A 323 0.25 9.98 26.10
N GLY A 324 -0.33 8.99 26.81
CA GLY A 324 0.38 7.81 27.31
C GLY A 324 0.83 6.83 26.22
N MET A 325 0.32 6.98 25.00
CA MET A 325 0.62 6.11 23.84
C MET A 325 1.67 6.69 22.90
N MET A 326 2.27 7.84 23.18
CA MET A 326 3.17 8.56 22.27
C MET A 326 4.32 7.70 21.73
N SER A 327 4.91 6.81 22.54
CA SER A 327 6.01 5.94 22.10
C SER A 327 5.56 4.85 21.11
N ALA A 328 4.31 4.46 21.14
CA ALA A 328 3.74 3.45 20.24
C ALA A 328 3.34 4.06 18.89
N VAL A 329 3.10 5.39 18.85
CA VAL A 329 2.67 6.16 17.66
C VAL A 329 3.67 7.23 17.24
N GLU A 330 4.93 7.08 17.58
CA GLU A 330 5.99 8.06 17.32
C GLU A 330 5.98 8.57 15.87
N GLN A 331 5.69 7.70 14.91
CA GLN A 331 5.57 8.07 13.50
C GLN A 331 4.36 8.95 13.15
N PHE A 332 3.40 9.12 14.08
CA PHE A 332 2.19 9.95 13.90
C PHE A 332 2.16 11.15 14.83
N VAL A 333 3.27 11.47 15.50
CA VAL A 333 3.34 12.64 16.37
C VAL A 333 3.08 13.89 15.55
N ASP A 334 2.15 14.73 16.01
CA ASP A 334 1.75 15.96 15.33
C ASP A 334 2.95 16.88 15.03
N GLY A 335 2.96 17.45 13.84
CA GLY A 335 4.02 18.35 13.37
C GLY A 335 5.32 17.67 12.96
N THR A 336 5.53 16.38 13.25
CA THR A 336 6.72 15.63 12.81
C THR A 336 6.62 15.22 11.33
N SER A 337 7.72 14.79 10.76
CA SER A 337 7.77 14.32 9.37
C SER A 337 8.36 12.92 9.31
N VAL A 338 7.73 12.05 8.53
CA VAL A 338 8.20 10.68 8.28
C VAL A 338 8.63 10.50 6.84
N ARG A 339 9.64 9.67 6.61
CA ARG A 339 10.12 9.37 5.25
C ARG A 339 9.14 8.43 4.56
N GLU A 340 8.81 8.79 3.31
CA GLU A 340 7.91 7.99 2.45
C GLU A 340 8.35 8.12 0.98
N ASP A 341 9.60 7.72 0.69
CA ASP A 341 10.19 7.82 -0.64
C ASP A 341 9.43 6.94 -1.65
N SER A 342 9.31 7.42 -2.91
CA SER A 342 8.94 6.54 -4.02
C SER A 342 10.21 5.91 -4.60
N PRO A 343 10.22 4.58 -4.86
CA PRO A 343 11.41 3.88 -5.35
C PRO A 343 11.84 4.36 -6.74
N ALA A 344 13.12 4.20 -7.05
CA ALA A 344 13.58 4.29 -8.42
C ALA A 344 13.02 3.12 -9.23
N LEU A 345 12.77 3.33 -10.53
CA LEU A 345 12.25 2.35 -11.47
C LEU A 345 13.14 2.26 -12.69
N LEU A 346 13.64 1.07 -12.99
CA LEU A 346 14.17 0.69 -14.30
C LEU A 346 13.07 -0.02 -15.08
N ALA A 347 12.72 0.49 -16.26
CA ALA A 347 11.78 -0.12 -17.19
C ALA A 347 12.49 -0.39 -18.52
N LEU A 348 12.41 -1.62 -19.01
CA LEU A 348 13.00 -2.06 -20.27
C LEU A 348 11.92 -2.73 -21.12
N GLY A 349 11.96 -2.55 -22.43
CA GLY A 349 10.99 -3.14 -23.32
C GLY A 349 11.52 -3.51 -24.69
N ALA A 350 10.80 -4.46 -25.30
CA ALA A 350 10.96 -4.84 -26.69
C ALA A 350 9.58 -5.02 -27.33
N GLN A 351 9.40 -4.50 -28.53
CA GLN A 351 8.25 -4.72 -29.37
C GLN A 351 8.71 -5.33 -30.70
N TRP A 352 8.01 -6.35 -31.16
CA TRP A 352 8.22 -6.99 -32.45
C TRP A 352 6.96 -6.89 -33.30
N SER A 353 7.06 -6.24 -34.44
CA SER A 353 6.03 -6.24 -35.49
C SER A 353 6.13 -7.50 -36.33
N VAL A 354 5.48 -8.58 -35.84
CA VAL A 354 5.52 -9.91 -36.48
C VAL A 354 4.88 -9.87 -37.87
N LEU A 355 3.77 -9.14 -37.95
CA LEU A 355 3.00 -8.84 -39.17
C LEU A 355 2.70 -7.34 -39.20
N PRO A 356 2.33 -6.78 -40.34
CA PRO A 356 1.96 -5.36 -40.44
C PRO A 356 0.85 -4.94 -39.46
N ASN A 357 0.01 -5.89 -39.08
CA ASN A 357 -1.15 -5.66 -38.21
C ASN A 357 -1.04 -6.38 -36.84
N VAL A 358 0.07 -7.08 -36.52
CA VAL A 358 0.26 -7.80 -35.25
C VAL A 358 1.59 -7.41 -34.61
N ARG A 359 1.53 -6.98 -33.36
CA ARG A 359 2.68 -6.64 -32.52
C ARG A 359 2.72 -7.51 -31.29
N ILE A 360 3.90 -8.02 -30.95
CA ILE A 360 4.19 -8.73 -29.71
C ILE A 360 5.07 -7.81 -28.87
N ASN A 361 4.73 -7.68 -27.59
CA ASN A 361 5.41 -6.81 -26.65
C ASN A 361 5.95 -7.63 -25.47
N ALA A 362 7.14 -7.28 -25.01
CA ALA A 362 7.74 -7.78 -23.79
C ALA A 362 8.29 -6.60 -22.97
N GLY A 363 8.14 -6.67 -21.68
CA GLY A 363 8.60 -5.62 -20.76
C GLY A 363 9.18 -6.20 -19.48
N TYR A 364 10.01 -5.42 -18.84
CA TYR A 364 10.58 -5.71 -17.54
C TYR A 364 10.67 -4.44 -16.71
N HIS A 365 10.20 -4.52 -15.45
CA HIS A 365 10.35 -3.48 -14.45
C HIS A 365 11.17 -3.99 -13.27
N HIS A 366 12.07 -3.15 -12.78
CA HIS A 366 12.73 -3.34 -11.49
C HIS A 366 12.56 -2.10 -10.61
N PHE A 367 11.88 -2.27 -9.48
CA PHE A 367 11.75 -1.23 -8.46
C PHE A 367 12.80 -1.43 -7.39
N TYR A 368 13.52 -0.38 -7.08
CA TYR A 368 14.57 -0.37 -6.06
C TYR A 368 13.98 -0.08 -4.65
N ASP A 369 12.99 -0.90 -4.23
CA ASP A 369 12.21 -0.69 -3.00
C ASP A 369 13.09 -0.63 -1.75
N LYS A 370 14.10 -1.52 -1.65
CA LYS A 370 15.03 -1.56 -0.52
C LYS A 370 15.84 -0.27 -0.32
N GLN A 371 15.99 0.53 -1.37
CA GLN A 371 16.69 1.82 -1.32
C GLN A 371 15.75 2.99 -1.02
N SER A 372 14.46 2.76 -0.96
CA SER A 372 13.39 3.75 -0.80
C SER A 372 13.05 3.88 0.67
N LYS A 373 13.54 4.93 1.34
CA LYS A 373 13.35 5.11 2.78
C LYS A 373 11.88 5.26 3.15
N LYS A 374 11.45 4.45 4.12
CA LYS A 374 10.10 4.40 4.68
C LYS A 374 10.12 4.73 6.18
N ALA A 375 8.96 5.08 6.74
CA ALA A 375 8.79 5.24 8.18
C ALA A 375 9.37 4.03 8.93
N GLY A 376 10.09 4.25 10.02
CA GLY A 376 10.73 3.19 10.82
C GLY A 376 11.77 2.36 10.07
N ASN A 377 12.30 2.84 8.93
CA ASN A 377 13.22 2.09 8.06
C ASN A 377 12.67 0.72 7.59
N LYS A 378 11.35 0.62 7.44
CA LYS A 378 10.66 -0.64 7.07
C LYS A 378 11.21 -1.29 5.79
N GLN A 379 11.74 -0.50 4.84
CA GLN A 379 12.36 -1.02 3.62
C GLN A 379 13.59 -1.93 3.87
N GLU A 380 14.24 -1.81 5.02
CA GLU A 380 15.40 -2.65 5.37
C GLU A 380 14.99 -4.10 5.68
N LEU A 381 13.71 -4.30 6.03
CA LEU A 381 13.14 -5.62 6.28
C LEU A 381 12.87 -6.42 4.99
N LEU A 382 12.98 -5.79 3.80
CA LEU A 382 12.85 -6.48 2.52
C LEU A 382 14.12 -7.29 2.19
N SER A 383 13.95 -8.41 1.51
CA SER A 383 15.08 -9.19 0.97
C SER A 383 15.64 -8.59 -0.33
N GLY A 384 14.80 -7.86 -1.09
CA GLY A 384 15.17 -7.26 -2.37
C GLY A 384 14.14 -6.23 -2.85
N GLY A 385 14.30 -5.77 -4.09
CA GLY A 385 13.31 -4.95 -4.78
C GLY A 385 12.21 -5.79 -5.45
N THR A 386 11.27 -5.10 -6.12
CA THR A 386 10.19 -5.72 -6.88
C THR A 386 10.60 -5.90 -8.33
N ASN A 387 10.28 -7.06 -8.89
CA ASN A 387 10.47 -7.36 -10.30
C ASN A 387 9.11 -7.63 -10.95
N GLU A 388 8.90 -7.07 -12.16
CA GLU A 388 7.73 -7.32 -12.97
C GLU A 388 8.16 -7.76 -14.36
N TYR A 389 7.51 -8.82 -14.84
CA TYR A 389 7.69 -9.36 -16.18
C TYR A 389 6.38 -9.19 -16.93
N LEU A 390 6.44 -8.54 -18.08
CA LEU A 390 5.26 -8.15 -18.82
C LEU A 390 5.31 -8.73 -20.23
N GLY A 391 4.19 -9.15 -20.73
CA GLY A 391 4.06 -9.67 -22.09
C GLY A 391 2.67 -9.37 -22.65
N GLY A 392 2.57 -9.19 -23.97
CA GLY A 392 1.28 -8.96 -24.56
C GLY A 392 1.30 -8.93 -26.08
N VAL A 393 0.10 -8.99 -26.65
CA VAL A 393 -0.14 -8.96 -28.10
C VAL A 393 -1.15 -7.86 -28.41
N GLU A 394 -0.90 -7.18 -29.49
CA GLU A 394 -1.79 -6.17 -30.05
C GLU A 394 -2.05 -6.50 -31.52
N TRP A 395 -3.32 -6.61 -31.89
CA TRP A 395 -3.75 -7.00 -33.23
C TRP A 395 -4.75 -5.97 -33.79
N ASN A 396 -4.37 -5.31 -34.88
CA ASN A 396 -5.25 -4.49 -35.67
C ASN A 396 -6.13 -5.42 -36.53
N THR A 397 -7.30 -5.78 -36.02
CA THR A 397 -8.24 -6.71 -36.68
C THR A 397 -8.85 -6.06 -37.95
N THR A 398 -8.99 -4.75 -37.93
CA THR A 398 -9.39 -3.91 -39.03
C THR A 398 -8.62 -2.59 -38.98
N GLU A 399 -8.80 -1.72 -39.96
CA GLU A 399 -8.22 -0.35 -39.96
C GLU A 399 -8.74 0.51 -38.78
N LYS A 400 -9.90 0.16 -38.21
CA LYS A 400 -10.53 0.91 -37.13
C LYS A 400 -10.46 0.23 -35.77
N VAL A 401 -10.26 -1.10 -35.72
CA VAL A 401 -10.34 -1.88 -34.49
C VAL A 401 -9.00 -2.53 -34.18
N THR A 402 -8.49 -2.22 -33.01
CA THR A 402 -7.35 -2.92 -32.42
C THR A 402 -7.83 -3.66 -31.17
N VAL A 403 -7.59 -4.95 -31.09
CA VAL A 403 -7.76 -5.75 -29.88
C VAL A 403 -6.40 -6.06 -29.27
N SER A 404 -6.33 -6.15 -27.97
CA SER A 404 -5.10 -6.50 -27.27
C SER A 404 -5.37 -7.26 -26.00
N ALA A 405 -4.41 -8.11 -25.64
CA ALA A 405 -4.38 -8.81 -24.38
C ALA A 405 -2.92 -8.94 -23.92
N GLY A 406 -2.75 -9.05 -22.61
CA GLY A 406 -1.43 -9.24 -22.04
C GLY A 406 -1.47 -9.69 -20.60
N LEU A 407 -0.29 -9.99 -20.08
CA LEU A 407 -0.09 -10.47 -18.73
C LEU A 407 1.07 -9.72 -18.07
N GLN A 408 1.00 -9.66 -16.73
CA GLN A 408 2.05 -9.15 -15.88
C GLN A 408 2.25 -10.10 -14.71
N VAL A 409 3.49 -10.44 -14.42
CA VAL A 409 3.87 -11.24 -13.25
C VAL A 409 4.72 -10.38 -12.35
N THR A 410 4.25 -10.14 -11.11
CA THR A 410 4.93 -9.31 -10.11
C THR A 410 5.50 -10.19 -9.00
N ARG A 411 6.77 -10.01 -8.67
CA ARG A 411 7.50 -10.70 -7.61
C ARG A 411 8.18 -9.71 -6.70
N TYR A 412 7.81 -9.73 -5.43
CA TYR A 412 8.34 -8.85 -4.39
C TYR A 412 9.43 -9.53 -3.56
N GLY A 413 10.39 -8.77 -3.09
CA GLY A 413 11.39 -9.22 -2.11
C GLY A 413 10.84 -9.24 -0.68
N LEU A 414 9.85 -10.09 -0.40
CA LEU A 414 9.15 -10.12 0.88
C LEU A 414 9.88 -10.94 1.94
N THR A 415 9.67 -10.58 3.21
CA THR A 415 10.03 -11.35 4.40
C THR A 415 8.89 -11.28 5.41
N ASP A 416 8.82 -12.21 6.35
CA ASP A 416 7.82 -12.20 7.41
C ASP A 416 7.92 -10.93 8.27
N ALA A 417 9.13 -10.43 8.49
CA ALA A 417 9.37 -9.21 9.25
C ALA A 417 8.79 -7.95 8.58
N TYR A 418 8.68 -7.95 7.25
CA TYR A 418 8.07 -6.85 6.51
C TYR A 418 6.54 -6.88 6.55
N MET A 419 5.96 -8.08 6.60
CA MET A 419 4.51 -8.28 6.49
C MET A 419 3.80 -7.93 7.79
N SER A 420 2.70 -7.20 7.68
CA SER A 420 1.80 -6.91 8.81
C SER A 420 0.36 -6.81 8.31
N ASP A 421 -0.61 -7.01 9.18
CA ASP A 421 -2.03 -6.91 8.84
C ASP A 421 -2.45 -5.48 8.45
N ILE A 422 -1.74 -4.48 8.94
CA ILE A 422 -1.94 -3.07 8.57
C ILE A 422 -1.41 -2.79 7.16
N SER A 423 -0.28 -3.42 6.77
CA SER A 423 0.37 -3.16 5.49
C SER A 423 1.06 -4.40 4.94
N PHE A 424 0.50 -4.92 3.87
CA PHE A 424 1.05 -6.06 3.16
C PHE A 424 0.87 -5.96 1.65
N VAL A 425 1.74 -6.64 0.94
CA VAL A 425 1.65 -6.94 -0.50
C VAL A 425 1.93 -8.43 -0.69
N THR A 426 1.46 -9.00 -1.79
CA THR A 426 1.74 -10.41 -2.13
C THR A 426 2.05 -10.52 -3.61
N ASN A 427 2.84 -11.51 -3.98
CA ASN A 427 3.14 -11.81 -5.37
C ASN A 427 1.85 -11.95 -6.17
N SER A 428 1.90 -11.63 -7.45
CA SER A 428 0.69 -11.63 -8.26
C SER A 428 0.96 -11.97 -9.72
N THR A 429 -0.13 -12.39 -10.39
CA THR A 429 -0.21 -12.50 -11.83
C THR A 429 -1.47 -11.79 -12.28
N SER A 430 -1.32 -10.90 -13.27
CA SER A 430 -2.41 -10.07 -13.77
C SER A 430 -2.65 -10.36 -15.24
N PHE A 431 -3.91 -10.27 -15.64
CA PHE A 431 -4.36 -10.35 -17.02
C PHE A 431 -5.11 -9.09 -17.40
N GLY A 432 -4.77 -8.55 -18.56
CA GLY A 432 -5.45 -7.44 -19.16
C GLY A 432 -5.94 -7.77 -20.57
N PHE A 433 -7.09 -7.22 -20.95
CA PHE A 433 -7.59 -7.27 -22.32
C PHE A 433 -8.49 -6.09 -22.61
N GLY A 434 -8.67 -5.78 -23.88
CA GLY A 434 -9.53 -4.69 -24.30
C GLY A 434 -9.39 -4.35 -25.78
N CYS A 435 -10.01 -3.24 -26.13
CA CYS A 435 -10.00 -2.76 -27.52
C CYS A 435 -9.76 -1.26 -27.61
N LYS A 436 -9.26 -0.84 -28.78
CA LYS A 436 -9.20 0.53 -29.25
C LYS A 436 -10.01 0.64 -30.53
N TYR A 437 -10.88 1.64 -30.61
CA TYR A 437 -11.72 1.92 -31.78
C TYR A 437 -11.40 3.31 -32.33
N LYS A 438 -10.93 3.37 -33.57
CA LYS A 438 -10.67 4.59 -34.29
C LYS A 438 -12.00 5.15 -34.84
N VAL A 439 -12.52 6.17 -34.17
CA VAL A 439 -13.80 6.83 -34.55
C VAL A 439 -13.63 7.55 -35.90
N ASN A 440 -12.54 8.32 -35.99
CA ASN A 440 -12.09 9.01 -37.20
C ASN A 440 -10.56 9.10 -37.20
N GLU A 441 -9.96 9.87 -38.08
CA GLU A 441 -8.50 9.98 -38.19
C GLU A 441 -7.86 10.60 -36.95
N ASN A 442 -8.59 11.45 -36.25
CA ASN A 442 -8.10 12.22 -35.11
C ASN A 442 -8.51 11.66 -33.74
N VAL A 443 -9.55 10.82 -33.67
CA VAL A 443 -10.14 10.39 -32.38
C VAL A 443 -10.21 8.88 -32.31
N SER A 444 -9.68 8.33 -31.23
CA SER A 444 -9.80 6.93 -30.87
C SER A 444 -10.33 6.75 -29.45
N LEU A 445 -11.21 5.79 -29.24
CA LEU A 445 -11.74 5.39 -27.95
C LEU A 445 -11.11 4.07 -27.53
N GLN A 446 -10.89 3.91 -26.22
CA GLN A 446 -10.33 2.68 -25.65
C GLN A 446 -11.19 2.19 -24.50
N ALA A 447 -11.30 0.87 -24.36
CA ALA A 447 -11.91 0.23 -23.20
C ALA A 447 -11.10 -1.01 -22.82
N ALA A 448 -10.96 -1.24 -21.51
CA ALA A 448 -10.17 -2.33 -20.99
C ALA A 448 -10.69 -2.86 -19.65
N TYR A 449 -10.36 -4.13 -19.39
CA TYR A 449 -10.48 -4.79 -18.11
C TYR A 449 -9.14 -5.39 -17.72
N PHE A 450 -8.79 -5.30 -16.44
CA PHE A 450 -7.54 -5.82 -15.90
C PHE A 450 -7.81 -6.51 -14.56
N LYS A 451 -7.48 -7.79 -14.47
CA LYS A 451 -7.65 -8.63 -13.29
C LYS A 451 -6.31 -9.02 -12.71
N THR A 452 -6.15 -8.85 -11.40
CA THR A 452 -4.98 -9.32 -10.66
C THR A 452 -5.34 -10.45 -9.72
N PHE A 453 -4.66 -11.57 -9.88
CA PHE A 453 -4.69 -12.74 -9.00
C PHE A 453 -3.47 -12.67 -8.09
N TYR A 454 -3.69 -12.67 -6.79
CA TYR A 454 -2.64 -12.57 -5.78
C TYR A 454 -2.37 -13.93 -5.16
N ASP A 455 -1.08 -14.26 -5.02
CA ASP A 455 -0.65 -15.42 -4.25
C ASP A 455 -0.98 -15.19 -2.77
N LYS A 456 -1.33 -16.25 -2.07
CA LYS A 456 -1.44 -16.22 -0.61
C LYS A 456 -0.03 -16.15 -0.02
N TYR A 457 0.16 -15.29 0.96
CA TYR A 457 1.38 -15.24 1.75
C TYR A 457 1.08 -15.71 3.17
N LYS A 458 1.73 -16.77 3.61
CA LYS A 458 1.62 -17.29 4.97
C LYS A 458 2.95 -17.09 5.68
N THR A 459 2.93 -16.50 6.88
CA THR A 459 4.12 -16.35 7.72
C THR A 459 4.64 -17.71 8.18
N GLN A 460 5.95 -17.83 8.40
CA GLN A 460 6.60 -19.10 8.75
C GLN A 460 6.11 -19.65 10.10
N ASP A 461 5.75 -18.76 11.04
CA ASP A 461 5.12 -19.13 12.31
C ASP A 461 3.66 -19.58 12.16
N GLY A 462 3.08 -19.42 10.97
CA GLY A 462 1.69 -19.77 10.66
C GLY A 462 0.65 -18.84 11.29
N MET A 463 1.06 -17.76 11.95
CA MET A 463 0.15 -16.87 12.67
C MET A 463 -0.65 -15.93 11.75
N ASN A 464 -0.14 -15.64 10.56
CA ASN A 464 -0.85 -14.77 9.62
C ASN A 464 -0.84 -15.35 8.20
N GLU A 465 -1.99 -15.24 7.51
CA GLU A 465 -2.12 -15.48 6.08
C GLU A 465 -2.75 -14.24 5.41
N PHE A 466 -2.11 -13.76 4.36
CA PHE A 466 -2.49 -12.55 3.63
C PHE A 466 -2.94 -12.90 2.22
N THR A 467 -4.05 -12.30 1.77
CA THR A 467 -4.52 -12.43 0.39
C THR A 467 -5.22 -11.15 -0.07
N ARG A 468 -5.29 -10.97 -1.40
CA ARG A 468 -5.91 -9.79 -2.04
C ARG A 468 -6.68 -10.21 -3.27
N SER A 469 -7.59 -9.35 -3.72
CA SER A 469 -8.16 -9.39 -5.08
C SER A 469 -8.19 -7.98 -5.64
N ASN A 470 -8.07 -7.84 -6.97
CA ASN A 470 -8.16 -6.55 -7.62
C ASN A 470 -8.75 -6.69 -9.02
N ASP A 471 -9.76 -5.89 -9.31
CA ASP A 471 -10.42 -5.75 -10.60
C ASP A 471 -10.37 -4.28 -11.01
N VAL A 472 -9.94 -4.00 -12.24
CA VAL A 472 -9.88 -2.64 -12.79
C VAL A 472 -10.60 -2.61 -14.13
N ILE A 473 -11.49 -1.64 -14.29
CA ILE A 473 -12.10 -1.29 -15.58
C ILE A 473 -11.65 0.10 -15.97
N GLY A 474 -11.54 0.35 -17.25
CA GLY A 474 -11.17 1.67 -17.73
C GLY A 474 -11.64 1.99 -19.13
N VAL A 475 -11.80 3.28 -19.36
CA VAL A 475 -12.07 3.87 -20.69
C VAL A 475 -11.16 5.06 -20.92
N GLY A 476 -10.79 5.28 -22.18
CA GLY A 476 -9.91 6.37 -22.60
C GLY A 476 -10.26 6.91 -23.97
N CYS A 477 -9.81 8.14 -24.21
CA CYS A 477 -9.95 8.83 -25.48
C CYS A 477 -8.59 9.41 -25.87
N ASP A 478 -8.08 9.01 -27.04
CA ASP A 478 -6.89 9.59 -27.66
C ASP A 478 -7.32 10.55 -28.77
N ILE A 479 -6.71 11.72 -28.82
CA ILE A 479 -7.01 12.80 -29.76
C ILE A 479 -5.70 13.26 -30.40
N GLU A 480 -5.67 13.37 -31.72
CA GLU A 480 -4.55 13.89 -32.50
C GLU A 480 -5.03 15.12 -33.29
N PHE A 481 -4.22 16.21 -33.29
CA PHE A 481 -4.55 17.48 -33.96
C PHE A 481 -3.49 17.86 -34.98
#